data_bb778cdfee9e9bb1853131671be87fa7
#
_entry.id   bb778cdfee9e9bb1853131671be87fa7
#
_cell.length_a   1.000
_cell.length_b   1.000
_cell.length_c   1.000
_cell.angle_alpha   90.00
_cell.angle_beta   90.00
_cell.angle_gamma   90.00
#
_symmetry.space_group_name_H-M   'P 1'
#
loop_
_entity.id
_entity.type
_entity.pdbx_description
1 polymer ?
#
loop_
_entity_poly.entity_id
_entity_poly.type
_entity_poly.pdbx_seq_one_letter_code
_entity_poly.pdbx_strand_id
1 'polypeptide(L)'
;MIRIQQLKLSVTHTQEELEQKIRKTLKIGKHDLQEIELLRRSIDARKKSELKYVYQLDVKVKDENAVLRKVKNNQIVKEEKKPYVFPKSGEQPLVHRPVIIGSGPAGLFCAYVLAKHGYRPLVLERGESAKQRKKSVDAFWKTGVLNPESNVQFGEGGAGTFSDGKLNTSVKDPSGRNREVLRIFTECGAPEEILYDQKPHLGTDQLIGIVTTMRKQIEAWGGEVRFGAKVTDFGIENGRLTSVTVNETEKIAAETAVLAIGHSARDTFFKLCESRISMEAKSFAVGVRIEHPQKMITEDQYGPDAPDFLGAAPYKLTNQCENGRGVYSFCMCPGGYVVNASSEAERTCVNGMSYSDREGENANSAMIVTVTPEDYRPYHVEGTPDVLDGVAFQRALEHAAWEAGKGKVPVQLFGDFCENRVSTVLGEVTPSICGEWTFANLREVLPAFIGDSLVEGIRASERKIHGFSRPDAVLSGVEARTSSPVRIVRNETLESPSLTGLYPCGEGAGYAGGITSAAMDGLKTAEEIAKKYMNFS
;
A
#
# COMPACT_ATOMS: atom_id res chain seq x y z
N MET A 1 -18.01 -21.82 -17.21
CA MET A 1 -17.77 -20.68 -18.13
C MET A 1 -16.52 -20.95 -18.96
N ILE A 2 -16.39 -20.28 -20.10
CA ILE A 2 -15.18 -20.35 -20.94
C ILE A 2 -14.34 -19.11 -20.67
N ARG A 3 -13.12 -19.30 -20.23
CA ARG A 3 -12.14 -18.23 -20.05
C ARG A 3 -11.38 -17.97 -21.34
N ILE A 4 -11.39 -16.70 -21.80
CA ILE A 4 -10.54 -16.22 -22.89
C ILE A 4 -9.42 -15.39 -22.29
N GLN A 5 -8.18 -15.77 -22.61
CA GLN A 5 -6.98 -15.05 -22.19
C GLN A 5 -6.42 -14.26 -23.37
N GLN A 6 -5.79 -13.10 -23.08
CA GLN A 6 -5.04 -12.31 -24.08
C GLN A 6 -5.88 -11.83 -25.29
N LEU A 7 -7.18 -11.55 -25.12
CA LEU A 7 -8.01 -10.98 -26.18
C LEU A 7 -7.60 -9.50 -26.40
N LYS A 8 -7.14 -9.16 -27.61
CA LYS A 8 -6.62 -7.84 -27.94
C LYS A 8 -7.54 -7.06 -28.85
N LEU A 9 -7.83 -5.80 -28.49
CA LEU A 9 -8.53 -4.83 -29.32
C LEU A 9 -7.83 -3.46 -29.24
N SER A 10 -8.10 -2.55 -30.19
CA SER A 10 -7.68 -1.15 -30.07
C SER A 10 -8.21 -0.54 -28.76
N VAL A 11 -7.49 0.42 -28.18
CA VAL A 11 -7.99 1.15 -27.01
C VAL A 11 -9.27 1.95 -27.31
N THR A 12 -9.53 2.26 -28.58
CA THR A 12 -10.70 3.00 -29.06
C THR A 12 -11.89 2.11 -29.48
N HIS A 13 -11.81 0.78 -29.24
CA HIS A 13 -12.88 -0.13 -29.65
C HIS A 13 -14.19 0.13 -28.90
N THR A 14 -15.28 -0.19 -29.55
CA THR A 14 -16.63 -0.17 -28.95
C THR A 14 -16.98 -1.48 -28.26
N GLN A 15 -18.03 -1.45 -27.42
CA GLN A 15 -18.56 -2.67 -26.78
C GLN A 15 -19.01 -3.70 -27.82
N GLU A 16 -19.59 -3.26 -28.94
CA GLU A 16 -20.03 -4.14 -30.02
C GLU A 16 -18.85 -4.85 -30.70
N GLU A 17 -17.74 -4.16 -30.90
CA GLU A 17 -16.50 -4.73 -31.44
C GLU A 17 -15.89 -5.76 -30.48
N LEU A 18 -15.96 -5.53 -29.15
CA LEU A 18 -15.55 -6.51 -28.15
C LEU A 18 -16.39 -7.78 -28.25
N GLU A 19 -17.71 -7.67 -28.30
CA GLU A 19 -18.62 -8.81 -28.44
C GLU A 19 -18.40 -9.55 -29.78
N GLN A 20 -18.22 -8.82 -30.88
CA GLN A 20 -17.91 -9.39 -32.17
C GLN A 20 -16.60 -10.17 -32.14
N LYS A 21 -15.56 -9.61 -31.51
CA LYS A 21 -14.26 -10.26 -31.35
C LYS A 21 -14.38 -11.53 -30.52
N ILE A 22 -15.13 -11.53 -29.41
CA ILE A 22 -15.43 -12.71 -28.59
C ILE A 22 -16.11 -13.79 -29.43
N ARG A 23 -17.19 -13.45 -30.14
CA ARG A 23 -17.93 -14.40 -30.99
C ARG A 23 -17.04 -15.01 -32.07
N LYS A 24 -16.25 -14.19 -32.75
CA LYS A 24 -15.27 -14.65 -33.74
C LYS A 24 -14.23 -15.60 -33.14
N THR A 25 -13.72 -15.27 -31.95
CA THR A 25 -12.73 -16.06 -31.23
C THR A 25 -13.28 -17.43 -30.80
N LEU A 26 -14.52 -17.46 -30.31
CA LEU A 26 -15.20 -18.68 -29.89
C LEU A 26 -15.90 -19.42 -31.03
N LYS A 27 -15.96 -18.84 -32.23
CA LYS A 27 -16.66 -19.38 -33.43
C LYS A 27 -18.14 -19.65 -33.16
N ILE A 28 -18.83 -18.72 -32.51
CA ILE A 28 -20.24 -18.79 -32.10
C ILE A 28 -21.10 -17.73 -32.78
N GLY A 29 -22.41 -17.97 -32.83
CA GLY A 29 -23.42 -17.04 -33.30
C GLY A 29 -23.77 -15.96 -32.26
N LYS A 30 -24.55 -14.94 -32.68
CA LYS A 30 -24.97 -13.84 -31.79
C LYS A 30 -25.82 -14.34 -30.61
N HIS A 31 -26.70 -15.31 -30.86
CA HIS A 31 -27.63 -15.85 -29.86
C HIS A 31 -27.03 -16.90 -28.93
N ASP A 32 -25.77 -17.33 -29.18
CA ASP A 32 -25.08 -18.30 -28.34
C ASP A 32 -24.33 -17.63 -27.18
N LEU A 33 -24.01 -16.34 -27.30
CA LEU A 33 -23.37 -15.54 -26.26
C LEU A 33 -24.42 -15.07 -25.23
N GLN A 34 -24.26 -15.45 -23.97
CA GLN A 34 -25.21 -15.18 -22.89
C GLN A 34 -24.73 -14.11 -21.92
N GLU A 35 -23.46 -14.20 -21.49
CA GLU A 35 -22.89 -13.32 -20.47
C GLU A 35 -21.40 -13.14 -20.71
N ILE A 36 -20.89 -11.95 -20.43
CA ILE A 36 -19.47 -11.61 -20.47
C ILE A 36 -19.10 -11.01 -19.11
N GLU A 37 -18.09 -11.58 -18.47
CA GLU A 37 -17.50 -11.04 -17.24
C GLU A 37 -16.05 -10.64 -17.49
N LEU A 38 -15.73 -9.38 -17.31
CA LEU A 38 -14.35 -8.88 -17.38
C LEU A 38 -13.60 -9.28 -16.10
N LEU A 39 -12.50 -9.99 -16.26
CA LEU A 39 -11.64 -10.39 -15.15
C LEU A 39 -10.37 -9.53 -15.07
N ARG A 40 -9.89 -9.09 -16.24
CA ARG A 40 -8.68 -8.26 -16.32
C ARG A 40 -8.69 -7.44 -17.60
N ARG A 41 -8.33 -6.17 -17.47
CA ARG A 41 -8.04 -5.26 -18.57
C ARG A 41 -6.67 -4.64 -18.36
N SER A 42 -5.80 -4.66 -19.37
CA SER A 42 -4.49 -4.03 -19.32
C SER A 42 -4.18 -3.33 -20.64
N ILE A 43 -3.33 -2.31 -20.59
CA ILE A 43 -2.86 -1.60 -21.78
C ILE A 43 -1.59 -2.27 -22.30
N ASP A 44 -1.55 -2.62 -23.58
CA ASP A 44 -0.35 -3.05 -24.30
C ASP A 44 0.16 -1.85 -25.13
N ALA A 45 1.17 -1.16 -24.58
CA ALA A 45 1.80 0.04 -25.17
C ALA A 45 3.18 -0.25 -25.79
N ARG A 46 3.53 -1.52 -26.04
CA ARG A 46 4.81 -1.89 -26.66
C ARG A 46 4.99 -1.29 -28.06
N LYS A 47 3.89 -1.03 -28.75
CA LYS A 47 3.84 -0.29 -30.01
C LYS A 47 3.00 0.97 -29.80
N LYS A 48 3.65 2.10 -29.53
CA LYS A 48 3.01 3.37 -29.17
C LYS A 48 2.03 3.89 -30.25
N SER A 49 2.29 3.59 -31.54
CA SER A 49 1.37 3.92 -32.64
C SER A 49 0.13 3.02 -32.74
N GLU A 50 0.02 1.98 -31.91
CA GLU A 50 -1.08 1.01 -31.95
C GLU A 50 -1.38 0.48 -30.55
N LEU A 51 -1.86 1.35 -29.67
CA LEU A 51 -2.22 0.99 -28.31
C LEU A 51 -3.40 0.00 -28.30
N LYS A 52 -3.29 -1.03 -27.46
CA LYS A 52 -4.33 -2.07 -27.35
C LYS A 52 -4.72 -2.32 -25.91
N TYR A 53 -5.99 -2.55 -25.68
CA TYR A 53 -6.43 -3.27 -24.49
C TYR A 53 -6.20 -4.78 -24.67
N VAL A 54 -5.73 -5.39 -23.60
CA VAL A 54 -5.59 -6.85 -23.48
C VAL A 54 -6.54 -7.33 -22.39
N TYR A 55 -7.51 -8.12 -22.77
CA TYR A 55 -8.54 -8.63 -21.89
C TYR A 55 -8.28 -10.07 -21.46
N GLN A 56 -8.63 -10.36 -20.21
CA GLN A 56 -9.00 -11.69 -19.75
C GLN A 56 -10.46 -11.63 -19.31
N LEU A 57 -11.28 -12.54 -19.81
CA LEU A 57 -12.70 -12.52 -19.53
C LEU A 57 -13.28 -13.96 -19.49
N ASP A 58 -14.34 -14.12 -18.72
CA ASP A 58 -15.13 -15.33 -18.67
C ASP A 58 -16.42 -15.12 -19.46
N VAL A 59 -16.74 -16.11 -20.30
CA VAL A 59 -17.90 -16.06 -21.18
C VAL A 59 -18.80 -17.25 -20.89
N LYS A 60 -20.10 -16.96 -20.71
CA LYS A 60 -21.15 -17.96 -20.67
C LYS A 60 -21.77 -18.11 -22.06
N VAL A 61 -21.79 -19.32 -22.57
CA VAL A 61 -22.34 -19.64 -23.88
C VAL A 61 -23.34 -20.78 -23.78
N LYS A 62 -24.21 -20.93 -24.79
CA LYS A 62 -25.29 -21.92 -24.79
C LYS A 62 -24.78 -23.37 -24.65
N ASP A 63 -23.65 -23.72 -25.31
CA ASP A 63 -23.01 -25.04 -25.20
C ASP A 63 -21.49 -24.88 -25.10
N GLU A 64 -20.98 -24.84 -23.87
CA GLU A 64 -19.56 -24.68 -23.57
C GLU A 64 -18.71 -25.84 -24.10
N ASN A 65 -19.23 -27.08 -24.02
CA ASN A 65 -18.48 -28.27 -24.44
C ASN A 65 -18.35 -28.34 -25.96
N ALA A 66 -19.36 -27.94 -26.71
CA ALA A 66 -19.28 -27.86 -28.17
C ALA A 66 -18.28 -26.80 -28.63
N VAL A 67 -18.25 -25.63 -27.96
CA VAL A 67 -17.28 -24.56 -28.24
C VAL A 67 -15.86 -25.05 -27.98
N LEU A 68 -15.59 -25.65 -26.82
CA LEU A 68 -14.25 -26.12 -26.45
C LEU A 68 -13.72 -27.22 -27.38
N ARG A 69 -14.59 -28.10 -27.89
CA ARG A 69 -14.20 -29.09 -28.91
C ARG A 69 -13.85 -28.47 -30.25
N LYS A 70 -14.54 -27.35 -30.62
CA LYS A 70 -14.38 -26.65 -31.90
C LYS A 70 -13.19 -25.70 -31.93
N VAL A 71 -12.84 -25.10 -30.77
CA VAL A 71 -11.80 -24.06 -30.65
C VAL A 71 -10.55 -24.66 -30.01
N LYS A 72 -9.59 -25.06 -30.82
CA LYS A 72 -8.28 -25.56 -30.37
C LYS A 72 -7.34 -24.39 -30.15
N ASN A 73 -7.39 -23.75 -28.96
CA ASN A 73 -6.54 -22.64 -28.61
C ASN A 73 -6.21 -22.68 -27.10
N ASN A 74 -4.93 -22.71 -26.74
CA ASN A 74 -4.46 -22.80 -25.36
C ASN A 74 -4.84 -21.57 -24.51
N GLN A 75 -5.27 -20.47 -25.13
CA GLN A 75 -5.77 -19.28 -24.45
C GLN A 75 -7.27 -19.36 -24.13
N ILE A 76 -7.94 -20.45 -24.52
CA ILE A 76 -9.37 -20.66 -24.29
C ILE A 76 -9.52 -21.95 -23.48
N VAL A 77 -9.91 -21.79 -22.24
CA VAL A 77 -9.99 -22.89 -21.27
C VAL A 77 -11.36 -22.93 -20.58
N LYS A 78 -11.76 -24.11 -20.13
CA LYS A 78 -12.88 -24.23 -19.21
C LYS A 78 -12.41 -23.81 -17.82
N GLU A 79 -13.18 -22.94 -17.19
CA GLU A 79 -12.86 -22.45 -15.85
C GLU A 79 -14.07 -22.57 -14.94
N GLU A 80 -13.83 -23.01 -13.72
CA GLU A 80 -14.82 -23.02 -12.67
C GLU A 80 -14.48 -21.92 -11.66
N LYS A 81 -15.43 -21.01 -11.41
CA LYS A 81 -15.26 -19.99 -10.39
C LYS A 81 -15.17 -20.66 -9.03
N LYS A 82 -14.09 -20.39 -8.30
CA LYS A 82 -13.97 -20.71 -6.88
C LYS A 82 -14.18 -19.42 -6.09
N PRO A 83 -15.38 -19.16 -5.58
CA PRO A 83 -15.63 -17.98 -4.75
C PRO A 83 -14.82 -18.07 -3.46
N TYR A 84 -14.47 -16.92 -2.91
CA TYR A 84 -13.95 -16.83 -1.57
C TYR A 84 -15.00 -17.35 -0.58
N VAL A 85 -14.58 -18.16 0.37
CA VAL A 85 -15.46 -18.72 1.42
C VAL A 85 -14.81 -18.48 2.77
N PHE A 86 -15.47 -17.73 3.63
CA PHE A 86 -15.05 -17.55 5.00
C PHE A 86 -15.27 -18.87 5.77
N PRO A 87 -14.34 -19.30 6.66
CA PRO A 87 -14.45 -20.56 7.36
C PRO A 87 -15.64 -20.58 8.33
N LYS A 88 -16.08 -21.77 8.65
CA LYS A 88 -17.06 -21.98 9.74
C LYS A 88 -16.41 -21.64 11.08
N SER A 89 -17.23 -21.17 12.03
CA SER A 89 -16.81 -20.91 13.42
C SER A 89 -16.28 -22.16 14.08
N GLY A 90 -15.18 -21.97 14.84
CA GLY A 90 -14.60 -23.00 15.69
C GLY A 90 -15.46 -23.27 16.94
N GLU A 91 -14.90 -24.06 17.85
CA GLU A 91 -15.64 -24.55 19.04
C GLU A 91 -15.19 -23.90 20.36
N GLN A 92 -14.07 -23.13 20.35
CA GLN A 92 -13.62 -22.48 21.60
C GLN A 92 -14.47 -21.24 21.88
N PRO A 93 -15.03 -21.09 23.09
CA PRO A 93 -15.79 -19.90 23.42
C PRO A 93 -14.88 -18.68 23.53
N LEU A 94 -15.37 -17.53 23.06
CA LEU A 94 -14.80 -16.21 23.32
C LEU A 94 -15.56 -15.58 24.50
N VAL A 95 -14.85 -15.22 25.58
CA VAL A 95 -15.43 -14.46 26.71
C VAL A 95 -15.54 -12.99 26.37
N HIS A 96 -14.51 -12.45 25.68
CA HIS A 96 -14.44 -11.07 25.28
C HIS A 96 -14.37 -10.99 23.75
N ARG A 97 -14.90 -9.90 23.18
CA ARG A 97 -14.81 -9.64 21.75
C ARG A 97 -13.35 -9.47 21.30
N PRO A 98 -12.99 -9.91 20.08
CA PRO A 98 -11.65 -9.69 19.55
C PRO A 98 -11.29 -8.20 19.50
N VAL A 99 -10.10 -7.84 19.98
CA VAL A 99 -9.58 -6.47 19.89
C VAL A 99 -8.72 -6.34 18.63
N ILE A 100 -8.97 -5.32 17.82
CA ILE A 100 -8.18 -5.00 16.64
C ILE A 100 -7.41 -3.71 16.89
N ILE A 101 -6.08 -3.78 16.92
CA ILE A 101 -5.22 -2.65 17.24
C ILE A 101 -4.74 -2.02 15.94
N GLY A 102 -5.32 -0.87 15.60
CA GLY A 102 -5.10 -0.12 14.35
C GLY A 102 -6.20 -0.34 13.33
N SER A 103 -6.59 0.74 12.65
CA SER A 103 -7.62 0.79 11.61
C SER A 103 -7.06 1.03 10.20
N GLY A 104 -5.81 0.63 9.96
CA GLY A 104 -5.25 0.53 8.61
C GLY A 104 -5.90 -0.62 7.81
N PRO A 105 -5.48 -0.87 6.55
CA PRO A 105 -6.12 -1.89 5.71
C PRO A 105 -6.19 -3.27 6.37
N ALA A 106 -5.13 -3.71 7.05
CA ALA A 106 -5.14 -5.00 7.74
C ALA A 106 -6.21 -5.07 8.84
N GLY A 107 -6.26 -4.06 9.72
CA GLY A 107 -7.21 -4.01 10.83
C GLY A 107 -8.65 -3.83 10.37
N LEU A 108 -8.91 -2.91 9.41
CA LEU A 108 -10.25 -2.69 8.88
C LEU A 108 -10.83 -3.93 8.20
N PHE A 109 -10.06 -4.61 7.36
CA PHE A 109 -10.54 -5.81 6.67
C PHE A 109 -10.72 -6.99 7.63
N CYS A 110 -9.83 -7.15 8.62
CA CYS A 110 -10.00 -8.13 9.68
C CYS A 110 -11.29 -7.86 10.47
N ALA A 111 -11.49 -6.62 10.93
CA ALA A 111 -12.69 -6.22 11.66
C ALA A 111 -13.97 -6.37 10.83
N TYR A 112 -13.91 -5.99 9.55
CA TYR A 112 -15.06 -6.06 8.62
C TYR A 112 -15.60 -7.48 8.50
N VAL A 113 -14.72 -8.46 8.21
CA VAL A 113 -15.18 -9.83 8.02
C VAL A 113 -15.55 -10.50 9.35
N LEU A 114 -14.83 -10.20 10.45
CA LEU A 114 -15.21 -10.67 11.79
C LEU A 114 -16.60 -10.14 12.21
N ALA A 115 -16.85 -8.84 12.02
CA ALA A 115 -18.16 -8.24 12.31
C ALA A 115 -19.27 -8.86 11.47
N LYS A 116 -19.05 -8.99 10.15
CA LYS A 116 -19.97 -9.62 9.20
C LYS A 116 -20.37 -11.05 9.62
N HIS A 117 -19.47 -11.76 10.30
CA HIS A 117 -19.67 -13.13 10.78
C HIS A 117 -19.96 -13.24 12.29
N GLY A 118 -20.40 -12.14 12.94
CA GLY A 118 -20.94 -12.16 14.31
C GLY A 118 -19.91 -12.12 15.44
N TYR A 119 -18.62 -11.82 15.16
CA TYR A 119 -17.59 -11.75 16.21
C TYR A 119 -17.53 -10.41 16.95
N ARG A 120 -18.30 -9.39 16.54
CA ARG A 120 -18.43 -8.08 17.20
C ARG A 120 -17.11 -7.44 17.63
N PRO A 121 -16.11 -7.27 16.74
CA PRO A 121 -14.77 -6.81 17.12
C PRO A 121 -14.79 -5.40 17.73
N LEU A 122 -13.81 -5.11 18.59
CA LEU A 122 -13.48 -3.76 19.06
C LEU A 122 -12.22 -3.27 18.34
N VAL A 123 -12.35 -2.24 17.52
CA VAL A 123 -11.22 -1.61 16.85
C VAL A 123 -10.73 -0.41 17.66
N LEU A 124 -9.44 -0.38 17.97
CA LEU A 124 -8.77 0.69 18.69
C LEU A 124 -7.80 1.39 17.75
N GLU A 125 -8.13 2.62 17.37
CA GLU A 125 -7.30 3.47 16.51
C GLU A 125 -6.73 4.64 17.30
N ARG A 126 -5.40 4.82 17.24
CA ARG A 126 -4.72 5.90 17.95
C ARG A 126 -5.05 7.28 17.42
N GLY A 127 -5.24 7.40 16.10
CA GLY A 127 -5.53 8.66 15.43
C GLY A 127 -7.04 8.94 15.32
N GLU A 128 -7.35 9.92 14.48
CA GLU A 128 -8.69 10.44 14.28
C GLU A 128 -9.46 9.68 13.18
N SER A 129 -10.78 9.89 13.14
CA SER A 129 -11.62 9.44 12.02
C SER A 129 -11.18 10.10 10.71
N ALA A 130 -11.39 9.45 9.57
CA ALA A 130 -10.86 9.87 8.27
C ALA A 130 -11.18 11.34 7.92
N LYS A 131 -12.38 11.82 8.24
CA LYS A 131 -12.79 13.21 8.01
C LYS A 131 -12.05 14.20 8.91
N GLN A 132 -11.87 13.88 10.19
CA GLN A 132 -11.16 14.76 11.12
C GLN A 132 -9.65 14.73 10.84
N ARG A 133 -9.10 13.51 10.59
CA ARG A 133 -7.72 13.31 10.19
C ARG A 133 -7.33 14.13 8.95
N LYS A 134 -8.22 14.20 7.93
CA LYS A 134 -7.97 15.06 6.76
C LYS A 134 -7.76 16.51 7.16
N LYS A 135 -8.57 17.05 8.07
CA LYS A 135 -8.40 18.43 8.56
C LYS A 135 -7.07 18.61 9.29
N SER A 136 -6.69 17.64 10.12
CA SER A 136 -5.43 17.68 10.87
C SER A 136 -4.22 17.60 9.93
N VAL A 137 -4.29 16.77 8.89
CA VAL A 137 -3.24 16.64 7.86
C VAL A 137 -3.15 17.90 7.01
N ASP A 138 -4.28 18.47 6.55
CA ASP A 138 -4.31 19.72 5.78
C ASP A 138 -3.75 20.90 6.62
N ALA A 139 -4.07 20.94 7.92
CA ALA A 139 -3.52 21.93 8.84
C ALA A 139 -2.01 21.76 9.01
N PHE A 140 -1.52 20.54 9.18
CA PHE A 140 -0.09 20.24 9.26
C PHE A 140 0.66 20.69 8.00
N TRP A 141 0.17 20.37 6.82
CA TRP A 141 0.81 20.79 5.57
C TRP A 141 0.83 22.31 5.39
N LYS A 142 -0.16 23.00 5.94
CA LYS A 142 -0.26 24.48 5.87
C LYS A 142 0.58 25.21 6.93
N THR A 143 0.71 24.64 8.12
CA THR A 143 1.27 25.34 9.30
C THR A 143 2.57 24.74 9.82
N GLY A 144 2.94 23.54 9.38
CA GLY A 144 4.07 22.78 9.93
C GLY A 144 3.82 22.19 11.33
N VAL A 145 2.64 22.39 11.93
CA VAL A 145 2.33 21.87 13.27
C VAL A 145 1.83 20.44 13.19
N LEU A 146 2.68 19.49 13.59
CA LEU A 146 2.40 18.07 13.56
C LEU A 146 1.52 17.61 14.74
N ASN A 147 0.46 16.85 14.46
CA ASN A 147 -0.19 16.00 15.46
C ASN A 147 0.47 14.59 15.43
N PRO A 148 1.25 14.19 16.45
CA PRO A 148 1.97 12.90 16.43
C PRO A 148 1.04 11.70 16.50
N GLU A 149 -0.19 11.83 16.98
CA GLU A 149 -1.15 10.73 17.09
C GLU A 149 -2.11 10.65 15.88
N SER A 150 -2.25 11.73 15.07
CA SER A 150 -3.12 11.75 13.89
C SER A 150 -2.48 12.54 12.74
N ASN A 151 -2.02 11.85 11.71
CA ASN A 151 -1.22 12.41 10.61
C ASN A 151 -1.30 11.52 9.36
N VAL A 152 -0.37 11.64 8.41
CA VAL A 152 -0.34 10.79 7.19
C VAL A 152 -0.13 9.30 7.51
N GLN A 153 0.45 8.95 8.64
CA GLN A 153 0.71 7.56 9.04
C GLN A 153 -0.39 6.97 9.92
N PHE A 154 -0.96 7.75 10.83
CA PHE A 154 -1.92 7.31 11.84
C PHE A 154 -3.30 7.91 11.65
N GLY A 155 -4.32 7.13 11.97
CA GLY A 155 -5.73 7.44 11.84
C GLY A 155 -6.48 6.47 10.93
N GLU A 156 -7.80 6.62 10.84
CA GLU A 156 -8.69 5.74 10.09
C GLU A 156 -8.22 5.51 8.65
N GLY A 157 -8.09 4.24 8.26
CA GLY A 157 -7.59 3.80 6.96
C GLY A 157 -6.05 3.69 6.87
N GLY A 158 -5.30 4.08 7.93
CA GLY A 158 -3.84 4.00 7.98
C GLY A 158 -3.14 4.86 6.92
N ALA A 159 -1.85 4.64 6.68
CA ALA A 159 -1.07 5.37 5.69
C ALA A 159 -1.64 5.27 4.25
N GLY A 160 -2.38 4.20 3.95
CA GLY A 160 -3.02 3.99 2.65
C GLY A 160 -4.01 5.08 2.24
N THR A 161 -4.67 5.74 3.20
CA THR A 161 -5.66 6.79 2.93
C THR A 161 -5.05 8.02 2.25
N PHE A 162 -3.80 8.36 2.56
CA PHE A 162 -3.05 9.47 1.95
C PHE A 162 -1.96 8.94 1.00
N SER A 163 -2.35 8.12 0.04
CA SER A 163 -1.47 7.52 -0.97
C SER A 163 -2.10 7.57 -2.37
N ASP A 164 -1.44 7.02 -3.38
CA ASP A 164 -2.07 6.80 -4.69
C ASP A 164 -3.18 5.72 -4.64
N GLY A 165 -3.27 4.98 -3.53
CA GLY A 165 -4.31 3.97 -3.36
C GLY A 165 -4.23 2.81 -4.35
N LYS A 166 -3.03 2.41 -4.74
CA LYS A 166 -2.83 1.23 -5.60
C LYS A 166 -3.35 -0.04 -4.94
N LEU A 167 -4.16 -0.78 -5.70
CA LEU A 167 -4.76 -2.03 -5.25
C LEU A 167 -4.13 -3.28 -5.89
N ASN A 168 -3.13 -3.11 -6.75
CA ASN A 168 -2.43 -4.26 -7.31
C ASN A 168 -1.44 -4.87 -6.31
N THR A 169 -1.36 -6.19 -6.29
CA THR A 169 -0.41 -6.95 -5.45
C THR A 169 0.25 -8.05 -6.26
N SER A 170 1.48 -8.41 -5.90
CA SER A 170 2.19 -9.57 -6.43
C SER A 170 2.00 -10.84 -5.59
N VAL A 171 1.27 -10.75 -4.50
CA VAL A 171 0.99 -11.89 -3.62
C VAL A 171 0.14 -12.92 -4.38
N LYS A 172 0.61 -14.17 -4.45
CA LYS A 172 -0.17 -15.27 -5.01
C LYS A 172 -1.33 -15.61 -4.06
N ASP A 173 -2.54 -15.70 -4.60
CA ASP A 173 -3.75 -15.92 -3.83
C ASP A 173 -4.62 -17.04 -4.42
N PRO A 174 -4.36 -18.30 -4.07
CA PRO A 174 -5.20 -19.42 -4.48
C PRO A 174 -6.57 -19.46 -3.79
N SER A 175 -6.75 -18.67 -2.73
CA SER A 175 -7.97 -18.67 -1.90
C SER A 175 -9.00 -17.61 -2.30
N GLY A 176 -8.66 -16.71 -3.25
CA GLY A 176 -9.56 -15.67 -3.73
C GLY A 176 -9.70 -14.43 -2.82
N ARG A 177 -8.83 -14.26 -1.82
CA ARG A 177 -8.86 -13.11 -0.89
C ARG A 177 -8.63 -11.78 -1.60
N ASN A 178 -7.77 -11.75 -2.62
CA ASN A 178 -7.55 -10.53 -3.41
C ASN A 178 -8.86 -10.04 -4.03
N ARG A 179 -9.59 -10.94 -4.69
CA ARG A 179 -10.87 -10.60 -5.31
C ARG A 179 -11.91 -10.19 -4.26
N GLU A 180 -11.90 -10.84 -3.08
CA GLU A 180 -12.77 -10.48 -1.96
C GLU A 180 -12.46 -9.08 -1.42
N VAL A 181 -11.19 -8.69 -1.31
CA VAL A 181 -10.78 -7.33 -0.93
C VAL A 181 -11.34 -6.31 -1.91
N LEU A 182 -11.17 -6.53 -3.22
CA LEU A 182 -11.70 -5.62 -4.24
C LEU A 182 -13.23 -5.55 -4.20
N ARG A 183 -13.92 -6.70 -3.97
CA ARG A 183 -15.37 -6.76 -3.82
C ARG A 183 -15.86 -5.95 -2.60
N ILE A 184 -15.19 -6.08 -1.46
CA ILE A 184 -15.53 -5.30 -0.26
C ILE A 184 -15.34 -3.80 -0.52
N PHE A 185 -14.26 -3.40 -1.20
CA PHE A 185 -14.09 -2.00 -1.60
C PHE A 185 -15.24 -1.52 -2.49
N THR A 186 -15.65 -2.32 -3.47
CA THR A 186 -16.78 -1.97 -4.36
C THR A 186 -18.09 -1.89 -3.59
N GLU A 187 -18.38 -2.82 -2.68
CA GLU A 187 -19.53 -2.76 -1.78
C GLU A 187 -19.54 -1.50 -0.89
N CYS A 188 -18.35 -0.96 -0.60
CA CYS A 188 -18.19 0.25 0.19
C CYS A 188 -18.09 1.54 -0.64
N GLY A 189 -18.32 1.48 -1.95
CA GLY A 189 -18.44 2.64 -2.83
C GLY A 189 -17.26 2.87 -3.78
N ALA A 190 -16.34 1.92 -3.90
CA ALA A 190 -15.33 1.98 -4.95
C ALA A 190 -15.94 1.68 -6.34
N PRO A 191 -15.41 2.26 -7.43
CA PRO A 191 -15.89 1.99 -8.78
C PRO A 191 -15.64 0.54 -9.18
N GLU A 192 -16.55 -0.04 -9.99
CA GLU A 192 -16.47 -1.45 -10.41
C GLU A 192 -15.24 -1.78 -11.24
N GLU A 193 -14.63 -0.78 -11.89
CA GLU A 193 -13.42 -0.91 -12.69
C GLU A 193 -12.25 -1.53 -11.91
N ILE A 194 -12.19 -1.33 -10.60
CA ILE A 194 -11.14 -1.95 -9.76
C ILE A 194 -11.19 -3.48 -9.79
N LEU A 195 -12.32 -4.08 -10.11
CA LEU A 195 -12.48 -5.54 -10.18
C LEU A 195 -11.76 -6.18 -11.37
N TYR A 196 -11.50 -5.37 -12.43
CA TYR A 196 -10.91 -5.89 -13.67
C TYR A 196 -9.72 -5.08 -14.19
N ASP A 197 -9.48 -3.87 -13.75
CA ASP A 197 -8.29 -3.14 -14.18
C ASP A 197 -7.02 -3.77 -13.59
N GLN A 198 -5.99 -3.91 -14.42
CA GLN A 198 -4.72 -4.51 -13.99
C GLN A 198 -3.97 -3.63 -12.98
N LYS A 199 -4.15 -2.31 -13.05
CA LYS A 199 -3.53 -1.34 -12.16
C LYS A 199 -4.63 -0.50 -11.48
N PRO A 200 -5.54 -1.15 -10.72
CA PRO A 200 -6.61 -0.44 -10.06
C PRO A 200 -6.07 0.48 -8.98
N HIS A 201 -6.69 1.65 -8.83
CA HIS A 201 -6.35 2.61 -7.78
C HIS A 201 -7.59 3.29 -7.25
N LEU A 202 -7.48 3.81 -6.03
CA LEU A 202 -8.49 4.61 -5.36
C LEU A 202 -7.79 5.84 -4.78
N GLY A 203 -7.98 7.00 -5.35
CA GLY A 203 -7.37 8.23 -4.84
C GLY A 203 -7.74 8.52 -3.38
N THR A 204 -6.96 9.39 -2.75
CA THR A 204 -7.18 9.81 -1.35
C THR A 204 -8.62 10.29 -1.10
N ASP A 205 -9.21 11.01 -2.06
CA ASP A 205 -10.58 11.52 -2.04
C ASP A 205 -11.63 10.40 -1.92
N GLN A 206 -11.46 9.30 -2.67
CA GLN A 206 -12.37 8.15 -2.63
C GLN A 206 -12.14 7.30 -1.37
N LEU A 207 -10.89 7.06 -1.00
CA LEU A 207 -10.56 6.22 0.16
C LEU A 207 -11.16 6.72 1.46
N ILE A 208 -11.22 8.04 1.69
CA ILE A 208 -11.86 8.65 2.87
C ILE A 208 -13.34 8.23 2.98
N GLY A 209 -14.07 8.23 1.86
CA GLY A 209 -15.46 7.79 1.81
C GLY A 209 -15.62 6.30 2.08
N ILE A 210 -14.79 5.50 1.43
CA ILE A 210 -14.81 4.04 1.49
C ILE A 210 -14.51 3.53 2.90
N VAL A 211 -13.42 3.99 3.54
CA VAL A 211 -13.07 3.55 4.91
C VAL A 211 -14.15 3.96 5.92
N THR A 212 -14.76 5.15 5.73
CA THR A 212 -15.90 5.60 6.55
C THR A 212 -17.11 4.67 6.38
N THR A 213 -17.38 4.18 5.18
CA THR A 213 -18.48 3.24 4.90
C THR A 213 -18.17 1.87 5.52
N MET A 214 -16.93 1.37 5.39
CA MET A 214 -16.49 0.13 6.04
C MET A 214 -16.71 0.17 7.55
N ARG A 215 -16.29 1.26 8.21
CA ARG A 215 -16.52 1.46 9.64
C ARG A 215 -18.00 1.39 10.02
N LYS A 216 -18.85 2.14 9.30
CA LYS A 216 -20.30 2.12 9.56
C LYS A 216 -20.91 0.72 9.42
N GLN A 217 -20.41 -0.10 8.50
CA GLN A 217 -20.87 -1.49 8.37
C GLN A 217 -20.36 -2.36 9.52
N ILE A 218 -19.11 -2.20 9.96
CA ILE A 218 -18.59 -2.88 11.16
C ILE A 218 -19.49 -2.57 12.38
N GLU A 219 -19.81 -1.28 12.59
CA GLU A 219 -20.68 -0.82 13.68
C GLU A 219 -22.10 -1.39 13.54
N ALA A 220 -22.66 -1.41 12.34
CA ALA A 220 -24.00 -1.97 12.06
C ALA A 220 -24.08 -3.48 12.35
N TRP A 221 -22.99 -4.21 12.23
CA TRP A 221 -22.90 -5.64 12.57
C TRP A 221 -22.47 -5.90 14.02
N GLY A 222 -22.57 -4.89 14.90
CA GLY A 222 -22.29 -5.00 16.33
C GLY A 222 -20.84 -4.88 16.74
N GLY A 223 -19.94 -4.51 15.81
CA GLY A 223 -18.58 -4.08 16.15
C GLY A 223 -18.57 -2.69 16.75
N GLU A 224 -17.40 -2.25 17.20
CA GLU A 224 -17.18 -0.91 17.75
C GLU A 224 -15.84 -0.37 17.24
N VAL A 225 -15.78 0.92 16.89
CA VAL A 225 -14.54 1.59 16.48
C VAL A 225 -14.32 2.81 17.37
N ARG A 226 -13.18 2.83 18.06
CA ARG A 226 -12.77 3.94 18.94
C ARG A 226 -11.57 4.66 18.35
N PHE A 227 -11.67 5.97 18.22
CA PHE A 227 -10.59 6.87 17.84
C PHE A 227 -9.94 7.51 19.06
N GLY A 228 -8.70 8.02 18.90
CA GLY A 228 -7.92 8.54 20.03
C GLY A 228 -7.64 7.45 21.08
N ALA A 229 -7.62 6.20 20.66
CA ALA A 229 -7.51 5.02 21.52
C ALA A 229 -6.19 4.27 21.23
N LYS A 230 -5.10 4.81 21.74
CA LYS A 230 -3.75 4.24 21.58
C LYS A 230 -3.55 3.09 22.55
N VAL A 231 -3.29 1.89 22.04
CA VAL A 231 -2.87 0.77 22.89
C VAL A 231 -1.43 0.99 23.34
N THR A 232 -1.22 1.05 24.65
CA THR A 232 0.06 1.39 25.28
C THR A 232 0.68 0.24 26.06
N ASP A 233 -0.10 -0.80 26.41
CA ASP A 233 0.42 -1.96 27.13
C ASP A 233 -0.43 -3.22 26.92
N PHE A 234 0.13 -4.39 27.26
CA PHE A 234 -0.47 -5.70 27.17
C PHE A 234 -0.47 -6.38 28.54
N GLY A 235 -1.64 -6.79 29.04
CA GLY A 235 -1.75 -7.65 30.21
C GLY A 235 -1.42 -9.08 29.82
N ILE A 236 -0.40 -9.64 30.47
CA ILE A 236 0.12 -10.98 30.16
C ILE A 236 0.12 -11.82 31.43
N GLU A 237 -0.56 -12.96 31.41
CA GLU A 237 -0.56 -13.94 32.51
C GLU A 237 -0.26 -15.33 31.93
N ASN A 238 0.76 -15.99 32.45
CA ASN A 238 1.19 -17.34 32.02
C ASN A 238 1.38 -17.47 30.49
N GLY A 239 1.95 -16.45 29.85
CA GLY A 239 2.20 -16.42 28.40
C GLY A 239 0.93 -16.24 27.54
N ARG A 240 -0.18 -15.82 28.16
CA ARG A 240 -1.45 -15.53 27.49
C ARG A 240 -1.83 -14.06 27.62
N LEU A 241 -2.41 -13.51 26.59
CA LEU A 241 -3.01 -12.19 26.62
C LEU A 241 -4.27 -12.23 27.51
N THR A 242 -4.40 -11.26 28.42
CA THR A 242 -5.57 -11.11 29.29
C THR A 242 -6.23 -9.74 29.14
N SER A 243 -5.49 -8.74 28.68
CA SER A 243 -6.02 -7.39 28.45
C SER A 243 -5.10 -6.56 27.57
N VAL A 244 -5.63 -5.45 27.07
CA VAL A 244 -4.86 -4.35 26.51
C VAL A 244 -5.09 -3.09 27.33
N THR A 245 -4.08 -2.23 27.46
CA THR A 245 -4.22 -0.92 28.10
C THR A 245 -4.29 0.16 27.05
N VAL A 246 -5.27 1.05 27.16
CA VAL A 246 -5.50 2.18 26.23
C VAL A 246 -5.13 3.48 26.94
N ASN A 247 -4.37 4.33 26.28
CA ASN A 247 -3.97 5.66 26.77
C ASN A 247 -3.40 5.60 28.20
N GLU A 248 -2.59 4.57 28.50
CA GLU A 248 -1.90 4.34 29.78
C GLU A 248 -2.83 4.07 30.99
N THR A 249 -4.14 4.21 30.86
CA THR A 249 -5.08 4.22 31.99
C THR A 249 -6.22 3.23 31.87
N GLU A 250 -6.84 3.07 30.70
CA GLU A 250 -8.02 2.20 30.51
C GLU A 250 -7.58 0.77 30.20
N LYS A 251 -7.88 -0.16 31.09
CA LYS A 251 -7.63 -1.59 30.89
C LYS A 251 -8.86 -2.28 30.31
N ILE A 252 -8.73 -2.86 29.12
CA ILE A 252 -9.77 -3.60 28.41
C ILE A 252 -9.41 -5.08 28.43
N ALA A 253 -10.28 -5.93 29.00
CA ALA A 253 -10.09 -7.37 29.01
C ALA A 253 -10.15 -7.93 27.57
N ALA A 254 -9.19 -8.78 27.21
CA ALA A 254 -9.06 -9.37 25.88
C ALA A 254 -8.20 -10.63 25.92
N GLU A 255 -8.73 -11.75 25.45
CA GLU A 255 -7.97 -12.98 25.20
C GLU A 255 -7.50 -13.11 23.74
N THR A 256 -7.94 -12.22 22.87
CA THR A 256 -7.59 -12.20 21.45
C THR A 256 -7.40 -10.77 20.96
N ALA A 257 -6.21 -10.47 20.45
CA ALA A 257 -5.88 -9.17 19.87
C ALA A 257 -5.15 -9.32 18.53
N VAL A 258 -5.57 -8.57 17.52
CA VAL A 258 -4.90 -8.45 16.22
C VAL A 258 -4.05 -7.20 16.23
N LEU A 259 -2.75 -7.35 16.02
CA LEU A 259 -1.77 -6.27 16.05
C LEU A 259 -1.55 -5.74 14.61
N ALA A 260 -2.38 -4.78 14.19
CA ALA A 260 -2.40 -4.21 12.84
C ALA A 260 -1.92 -2.74 12.80
N ILE A 261 -0.83 -2.45 13.52
CA ILE A 261 -0.35 -1.11 13.89
C ILE A 261 0.32 -0.31 12.76
N GLY A 262 0.59 -0.90 11.60
CA GLY A 262 1.38 -0.29 10.54
C GLY A 262 2.87 -0.15 10.87
N HIS A 263 3.67 0.26 9.88
CA HIS A 263 5.13 0.30 10.01
C HIS A 263 5.67 1.50 10.81
N SER A 264 4.84 2.51 11.11
CA SER A 264 5.28 3.76 11.75
C SER A 264 5.04 3.79 13.27
N ALA A 265 4.37 2.79 13.86
CA ALA A 265 4.10 2.71 15.30
C ALA A 265 5.34 2.24 16.09
N ARG A 266 6.38 3.06 16.06
CA ARG A 266 7.70 2.74 16.63
C ARG A 266 7.66 2.61 18.14
N ASP A 267 6.86 3.43 18.82
CA ASP A 267 6.58 3.31 20.26
C ASP A 267 6.02 1.94 20.62
N THR A 268 5.12 1.42 19.81
CA THR A 268 4.59 0.05 20.01
C THR A 268 5.68 -1.00 19.78
N PHE A 269 6.60 -0.83 18.83
CA PHE A 269 7.74 -1.76 18.66
C PHE A 269 8.62 -1.82 19.91
N PHE A 270 8.92 -0.69 20.53
CA PHE A 270 9.63 -0.67 21.82
C PHE A 270 8.86 -1.42 22.89
N LYS A 271 7.55 -1.17 23.01
CA LYS A 271 6.69 -1.86 23.98
C LYS A 271 6.64 -3.37 23.77
N LEU A 272 6.62 -3.83 22.52
CA LEU A 272 6.67 -5.26 22.20
C LEU A 272 8.00 -5.90 22.64
N CYS A 273 9.13 -5.20 22.48
CA CYS A 273 10.42 -5.65 23.00
C CYS A 273 10.41 -5.76 24.54
N GLU A 274 9.91 -4.73 25.23
CA GLU A 274 9.76 -4.75 26.70
C GLU A 274 8.90 -5.93 27.16
N SER A 275 7.83 -6.22 26.41
CA SER A 275 6.93 -7.36 26.66
C SER A 275 7.51 -8.71 26.21
N ARG A 276 8.76 -8.74 25.72
CA ARG A 276 9.45 -9.94 25.21
C ARG A 276 8.73 -10.66 24.08
N ILE A 277 8.01 -9.92 23.25
CA ILE A 277 7.39 -10.44 22.04
C ILE A 277 8.50 -10.68 21.00
N SER A 278 8.51 -11.86 20.41
CA SER A 278 9.53 -12.26 19.44
C SER A 278 9.46 -11.40 18.17
N MET A 279 10.58 -10.73 17.85
CA MET A 279 10.75 -9.91 16.65
C MET A 279 12.10 -10.19 16.00
N GLU A 280 12.20 -9.93 14.71
CA GLU A 280 13.39 -10.08 13.88
C GLU A 280 13.69 -8.77 13.15
N ALA A 281 14.96 -8.41 13.02
CA ALA A 281 15.40 -7.31 12.15
C ALA A 281 15.15 -7.69 10.68
N LYS A 282 14.71 -6.73 9.89
CA LYS A 282 14.28 -6.98 8.50
C LYS A 282 14.89 -5.96 7.56
N SER A 283 15.43 -6.42 6.42
CA SER A 283 15.84 -5.55 5.32
C SER A 283 14.64 -4.73 4.80
N PHE A 284 14.90 -3.47 4.45
CA PHE A 284 13.95 -2.55 3.86
C PHE A 284 14.64 -1.69 2.79
N ALA A 285 14.07 -0.57 2.38
CA ALA A 285 14.71 0.32 1.43
C ALA A 285 14.49 1.78 1.82
N VAL A 286 15.43 2.64 1.47
CA VAL A 286 15.38 4.07 1.73
C VAL A 286 15.91 4.85 0.53
N GLY A 287 15.50 6.11 0.41
CA GLY A 287 15.96 6.98 -0.66
C GLY A 287 15.25 8.32 -0.68
N VAL A 288 14.89 8.77 -1.85
CA VAL A 288 14.25 10.06 -2.10
C VAL A 288 13.03 9.90 -3.00
N ARG A 289 12.11 10.86 -2.96
CA ARG A 289 11.11 11.04 -4.01
C ARG A 289 11.73 11.80 -5.18
N ILE A 290 11.37 11.39 -6.39
CA ILE A 290 11.74 12.09 -7.63
C ILE A 290 10.48 12.51 -8.37
N GLU A 291 10.45 13.75 -8.83
CA GLU A 291 9.34 14.33 -9.60
C GLU A 291 9.77 14.65 -11.03
N HIS A 292 8.86 14.36 -11.97
CA HIS A 292 8.98 14.68 -13.39
C HIS A 292 7.65 15.22 -13.92
N PRO A 293 7.61 16.01 -14.98
CA PRO A 293 6.36 16.37 -15.64
C PRO A 293 5.59 15.10 -16.05
N GLN A 294 4.32 14.99 -15.62
CA GLN A 294 3.49 13.82 -15.97
C GLN A 294 3.35 13.66 -17.49
N LYS A 295 3.26 14.77 -18.21
CA LYS A 295 3.20 14.75 -19.67
C LYS A 295 4.39 14.02 -20.29
N MET A 296 5.63 14.31 -19.86
CA MET A 296 6.84 13.61 -20.31
C MET A 296 6.73 12.09 -20.11
N ILE A 297 6.27 11.68 -18.93
CA ILE A 297 6.10 10.25 -18.60
C ILE A 297 5.01 9.62 -19.50
N THR A 298 3.88 10.30 -19.68
CA THR A 298 2.77 9.79 -20.49
C THR A 298 3.17 9.65 -21.98
N GLU A 299 3.84 10.64 -22.54
CA GLU A 299 4.33 10.60 -23.91
C GLU A 299 5.40 9.51 -24.12
N ASP A 300 6.29 9.32 -23.12
CA ASP A 300 7.27 8.23 -23.19
C ASP A 300 6.62 6.85 -23.09
N GLN A 301 5.60 6.68 -22.27
CA GLN A 301 4.97 5.37 -22.07
C GLN A 301 3.91 5.01 -23.12
N TYR A 302 3.09 5.97 -23.55
CA TYR A 302 1.95 5.75 -24.44
C TYR A 302 2.13 6.36 -25.84
N GLY A 303 3.08 7.28 -26.02
CA GLY A 303 3.27 8.05 -27.23
C GLY A 303 2.59 9.41 -27.19
N PRO A 304 3.03 10.37 -28.03
CA PRO A 304 2.52 11.76 -28.02
C PRO A 304 1.06 11.86 -28.49
N ASP A 305 0.58 10.90 -29.27
CA ASP A 305 -0.79 10.86 -29.80
C ASP A 305 -1.72 9.96 -28.98
N ALA A 306 -1.33 9.61 -27.75
CA ALA A 306 -2.15 8.74 -26.89
C ALA A 306 -3.48 9.43 -26.54
N PRO A 307 -4.63 8.72 -26.62
CA PRO A 307 -5.92 9.30 -26.23
C PRO A 307 -5.95 9.71 -24.75
N ASP A 308 -6.50 10.90 -24.46
CA ASP A 308 -6.58 11.47 -23.10
C ASP A 308 -7.31 10.55 -22.11
N PHE A 309 -8.29 9.78 -22.56
CA PHE A 309 -9.04 8.87 -21.71
C PHE A 309 -8.21 7.72 -21.11
N LEU A 310 -6.97 7.51 -21.57
CA LEU A 310 -6.05 6.55 -20.96
C LEU A 310 -5.46 7.08 -19.64
N GLY A 311 -5.57 8.40 -19.41
CA GLY A 311 -5.10 9.07 -18.20
C GLY A 311 -3.58 9.07 -18.05
N ALA A 312 -3.15 9.44 -16.86
CA ALA A 312 -1.74 9.56 -16.50
C ALA A 312 -1.02 8.21 -16.49
N ALA A 313 0.04 8.09 -17.31
CA ALA A 313 0.79 6.85 -17.43
C ALA A 313 1.64 6.55 -16.18
N PRO A 314 1.58 5.33 -15.61
CA PRO A 314 2.47 4.90 -14.55
C PRO A 314 3.71 4.22 -15.09
N TYR A 315 4.79 4.21 -14.28
CA TYR A 315 6.00 3.45 -14.57
C TYR A 315 6.43 2.55 -13.42
N LYS A 316 7.31 1.60 -13.71
CA LYS A 316 8.05 0.80 -12.74
C LYS A 316 9.48 0.61 -13.24
N LEU A 317 10.45 1.01 -12.42
CA LEU A 317 11.88 0.95 -12.72
C LEU A 317 12.58 0.05 -11.72
N THR A 318 13.56 -0.68 -12.21
CA THR A 318 14.48 -1.49 -11.40
C THR A 318 15.83 -1.50 -12.08
N ASN A 319 16.88 -1.19 -11.35
CA ASN A 319 18.25 -1.19 -11.84
C ASN A 319 19.15 -1.88 -10.81
N GLN A 320 20.20 -2.53 -11.28
CA GLN A 320 21.24 -3.11 -10.46
C GLN A 320 22.48 -2.22 -10.58
N CYS A 321 23.02 -1.75 -9.45
CA CYS A 321 24.21 -0.93 -9.41
C CYS A 321 25.50 -1.76 -9.40
N GLU A 322 26.62 -1.14 -9.76
CA GLU A 322 27.95 -1.78 -9.75
C GLU A 322 28.35 -2.30 -8.38
N ASN A 323 27.93 -1.62 -7.30
CA ASN A 323 28.15 -2.05 -5.92
C ASN A 323 27.24 -3.21 -5.48
N GLY A 324 26.49 -3.82 -6.40
CA GLY A 324 25.59 -4.95 -6.13
C GLY A 324 24.25 -4.58 -5.52
N ARG A 325 23.95 -3.28 -5.29
CA ARG A 325 22.66 -2.84 -4.73
C ARG A 325 21.60 -2.65 -5.79
N GLY A 326 20.38 -3.00 -5.45
CA GLY A 326 19.22 -2.70 -6.29
C GLY A 326 18.71 -1.28 -6.03
N VAL A 327 18.47 -0.53 -7.12
CA VAL A 327 17.74 0.75 -7.09
C VAL A 327 16.45 0.59 -7.86
N TYR A 328 15.33 0.94 -7.25
CA TYR A 328 14.03 0.75 -7.88
C TYR A 328 13.01 1.83 -7.51
N SER A 329 12.06 2.04 -8.42
CA SER A 329 10.92 2.91 -8.14
C SER A 329 9.92 2.20 -7.24
N PHE A 330 9.40 2.92 -6.26
CA PHE A 330 8.38 2.43 -5.34
C PHE A 330 7.27 3.45 -5.19
N CYS A 331 6.04 2.98 -4.98
CA CYS A 331 4.86 3.83 -4.78
C CYS A 331 4.80 5.02 -5.76
N MET A 332 4.97 4.74 -7.08
CA MET A 332 4.87 5.77 -8.13
C MET A 332 3.45 6.30 -8.18
N CYS A 333 3.30 7.62 -8.15
CA CYS A 333 2.04 8.36 -8.13
C CYS A 333 1.91 9.17 -9.42
N PRO A 334 1.16 8.67 -10.42
CA PRO A 334 0.88 9.44 -11.63
C PRO A 334 0.04 10.67 -11.31
N GLY A 335 0.33 11.81 -11.92
CA GLY A 335 -0.40 13.05 -11.70
C GLY A 335 -0.62 13.32 -10.21
N GLY A 336 0.44 13.16 -9.41
CA GLY A 336 0.33 13.16 -7.96
C GLY A 336 1.23 14.20 -7.27
N TYR A 337 1.23 14.12 -5.96
CA TYR A 337 1.91 15.06 -5.07
C TYR A 337 2.87 14.32 -4.16
N VAL A 338 4.02 14.92 -3.88
CA VAL A 338 4.84 14.54 -2.73
C VAL A 338 4.19 15.12 -1.47
N VAL A 339 4.18 14.36 -0.39
CA VAL A 339 3.58 14.81 0.86
C VAL A 339 4.59 14.73 2.01
N ASN A 340 4.57 15.74 2.89
CA ASN A 340 5.21 15.62 4.18
C ASN A 340 4.44 14.59 5.01
N ALA A 341 5.05 13.43 5.23
CA ALA A 341 4.47 12.27 5.90
C ALA A 341 5.04 12.03 7.31
N SER A 342 5.59 13.06 7.92
CA SER A 342 6.14 13.02 9.27
C SER A 342 5.11 12.56 10.29
N SER A 343 5.55 11.84 11.32
CA SER A 343 4.71 11.41 12.45
C SER A 343 5.42 11.49 13.80
N GLU A 344 6.67 11.92 13.82
CA GLU A 344 7.46 12.19 15.04
C GLU A 344 8.02 13.60 14.96
N ALA A 345 8.12 14.30 16.09
CA ALA A 345 8.69 15.64 16.18
C ALA A 345 10.15 15.62 15.73
N GLU A 346 10.60 16.73 15.12
CA GLU A 346 11.97 16.92 14.65
C GLU A 346 12.45 15.83 13.69
N ARG A 347 11.53 15.28 12.87
CA ARG A 347 11.81 14.26 11.87
C ARG A 347 10.98 14.51 10.63
N THR A 348 11.67 14.61 9.49
CA THR A 348 11.00 14.81 8.20
C THR A 348 11.09 13.54 7.36
N CYS A 349 9.94 13.01 6.96
CA CYS A 349 9.87 12.01 5.92
C CYS A 349 8.83 12.38 4.88
N VAL A 350 9.04 11.90 3.66
CA VAL A 350 8.14 12.14 2.54
C VAL A 350 7.48 10.83 2.08
N ASN A 351 6.32 10.98 1.46
CA ASN A 351 5.64 9.92 0.72
C ASN A 351 4.97 10.56 -0.51
N GLY A 352 4.22 9.79 -1.29
CA GLY A 352 3.45 10.31 -2.42
C GLY A 352 1.99 9.94 -2.33
N MET A 353 1.14 10.80 -2.85
CA MET A 353 -0.28 10.56 -3.02
C MET A 353 -0.78 11.02 -4.38
N SER A 354 -1.95 10.55 -4.79
CA SER A 354 -2.71 11.09 -5.92
C SER A 354 -4.19 11.17 -5.54
N TYR A 355 -4.89 12.06 -6.19
CA TYR A 355 -6.34 12.04 -6.25
C TYR A 355 -6.81 11.01 -7.30
N SER A 356 -8.10 10.73 -7.32
CA SER A 356 -8.69 9.72 -8.23
C SER A 356 -8.56 10.09 -9.71
N ASP A 357 -8.55 11.39 -10.03
CA ASP A 357 -8.37 11.94 -11.39
C ASP A 357 -6.93 11.86 -11.91
N ARG A 358 -5.92 11.89 -11.00
CA ARG A 358 -4.50 11.93 -11.36
C ARG A 358 -4.13 13.09 -12.29
N GLU A 359 -4.74 14.26 -12.09
CA GLU A 359 -4.56 15.46 -12.92
C GLU A 359 -3.43 16.39 -12.44
N GLY A 360 -2.64 15.98 -11.45
CA GLY A 360 -1.47 16.75 -11.02
C GLY A 360 -0.43 16.89 -12.13
N GLU A 361 0.30 18.00 -12.14
CA GLU A 361 1.30 18.33 -13.16
C GLU A 361 2.47 17.33 -13.19
N ASN A 362 2.84 16.78 -12.02
CA ASN A 362 3.97 15.88 -11.88
C ASN A 362 3.56 14.42 -11.66
N ALA A 363 4.35 13.54 -12.25
CA ALA A 363 4.51 12.17 -11.79
C ALA A 363 5.56 12.13 -10.69
N ASN A 364 5.35 11.41 -9.60
CA ASN A 364 6.42 11.19 -8.63
C ASN A 364 6.54 9.72 -8.22
N SER A 365 7.73 9.31 -7.82
CA SER A 365 7.96 8.02 -7.18
C SER A 365 9.10 8.09 -6.19
N ALA A 366 9.09 7.22 -5.18
CA ALA A 366 10.31 6.94 -4.46
C ALA A 366 11.31 6.26 -5.39
N MET A 367 12.57 6.69 -5.36
CA MET A 367 13.74 5.96 -5.84
C MET A 367 14.52 5.51 -4.62
N ILE A 368 14.58 4.21 -4.41
CA ILE A 368 15.02 3.61 -3.15
C ILE A 368 16.07 2.54 -3.35
N VAL A 369 16.94 2.44 -2.37
CA VAL A 369 18.06 1.49 -2.29
C VAL A 369 17.81 0.54 -1.15
N THR A 370 18.00 -0.76 -1.37
CA THR A 370 17.86 -1.78 -0.33
C THR A 370 18.94 -1.63 0.73
N VAL A 371 18.54 -1.67 2.00
CA VAL A 371 19.40 -1.72 3.18
C VAL A 371 19.14 -2.98 3.99
N THR A 372 20.20 -3.51 4.58
CA THR A 372 20.22 -4.76 5.35
C THR A 372 20.59 -4.47 6.82
N PRO A 373 20.42 -5.43 7.74
CA PRO A 373 20.85 -5.26 9.13
C PRO A 373 22.31 -4.81 9.29
N GLU A 374 23.20 -5.22 8.40
CA GLU A 374 24.61 -4.82 8.42
C GLU A 374 24.79 -3.32 8.14
N ASP A 375 23.93 -2.73 7.28
CA ASP A 375 24.01 -1.32 6.90
C ASP A 375 23.52 -0.40 8.02
N TYR A 376 22.58 -0.83 8.84
CA TYR A 376 22.00 0.01 9.89
C TYR A 376 22.46 -0.33 11.31
N ARG A 377 23.22 -1.43 11.52
CA ARG A 377 23.87 -1.73 12.81
C ARG A 377 24.74 -0.57 13.36
N PRO A 378 25.47 0.22 12.53
CA PRO A 378 26.24 1.38 13.04
C PRO A 378 25.39 2.48 13.68
N TYR A 379 24.06 2.43 13.49
CA TYR A 379 23.10 3.38 14.06
C TYR A 379 22.48 2.90 15.36
N HIS A 380 23.00 1.80 15.92
CA HIS A 380 22.55 1.28 17.22
C HIS A 380 22.58 2.36 18.30
N VAL A 381 21.51 2.42 19.09
CA VAL A 381 21.41 3.32 20.25
C VAL A 381 21.60 2.49 21.51
N GLU A 382 22.59 2.85 22.31
CA GLU A 382 22.92 2.17 23.55
C GLU A 382 21.67 2.05 24.47
N GLY A 383 21.46 0.86 25.01
CA GLY A 383 20.30 0.55 25.86
C GLY A 383 19.02 0.20 25.10
N THR A 384 19.04 0.19 23.76
CA THR A 384 17.91 -0.29 22.97
C THR A 384 18.16 -1.71 22.42
N PRO A 385 17.11 -2.52 22.17
CA PRO A 385 17.30 -3.83 21.53
C PRO A 385 17.81 -3.73 20.09
N ASP A 386 18.80 -4.54 19.70
CA ASP A 386 19.41 -4.58 18.36
C ASP A 386 18.38 -4.77 17.24
N VAL A 387 17.29 -5.48 17.51
CA VAL A 387 16.20 -5.68 16.54
C VAL A 387 15.57 -4.36 16.09
N LEU A 388 15.75 -3.28 16.84
CA LEU A 388 15.25 -1.94 16.55
C LEU A 388 16.27 -1.01 15.87
N ASP A 389 17.46 -1.50 15.53
CA ASP A 389 18.48 -0.69 14.85
C ASP A 389 17.99 -0.11 13.52
N GLY A 390 17.13 -0.86 12.81
CA GLY A 390 16.47 -0.34 11.61
C GLY A 390 15.55 0.85 11.90
N VAL A 391 14.91 0.89 13.06
CA VAL A 391 14.12 2.06 13.53
C VAL A 391 15.04 3.23 13.85
N ALA A 392 16.16 2.97 14.53
CA ALA A 392 17.18 3.98 14.85
C ALA A 392 17.74 4.60 13.57
N PHE A 393 18.08 3.79 12.59
CA PHE A 393 18.54 4.24 11.27
C PHE A 393 17.52 5.15 10.57
N GLN A 394 16.26 4.72 10.48
CA GLN A 394 15.19 5.55 9.90
C GLN A 394 15.09 6.89 10.62
N ARG A 395 15.10 6.89 11.96
CA ARG A 395 15.05 8.11 12.78
C ARG A 395 16.25 9.03 12.55
N ALA A 396 17.45 8.48 12.39
CA ALA A 396 18.65 9.27 12.09
C ALA A 396 18.52 9.99 10.74
N LEU A 397 18.08 9.29 9.68
CA LEU A 397 17.87 9.90 8.37
C LEU A 397 16.77 10.96 8.39
N GLU A 398 15.65 10.70 9.08
CA GLU A 398 14.54 11.63 9.20
C GLU A 398 14.90 12.88 10.00
N HIS A 399 15.77 12.73 11.02
CA HIS A 399 16.30 13.86 11.78
C HIS A 399 17.27 14.69 10.93
N ALA A 400 18.21 14.06 10.23
CA ALA A 400 19.11 14.74 9.31
C ALA A 400 18.33 15.50 8.20
N ALA A 401 17.24 14.94 7.71
CA ALA A 401 16.37 15.61 6.74
C ALA A 401 15.65 16.81 7.37
N TRP A 402 15.22 16.70 8.63
CA TRP A 402 14.59 17.80 9.37
C TRP A 402 15.57 18.95 9.62
N GLU A 403 16.81 18.65 10.02
CA GLU A 403 17.86 19.67 10.22
C GLU A 403 18.22 20.35 8.89
N ALA A 404 18.51 19.59 7.83
CA ALA A 404 18.85 20.11 6.51
C ALA A 404 17.71 20.99 5.94
N GLY A 405 16.47 20.58 6.12
CA GLY A 405 15.26 21.30 5.71
C GLY A 405 14.84 22.40 6.66
N LYS A 406 15.48 22.56 7.83
CA LYS A 406 15.06 23.52 8.88
C LYS A 406 13.59 23.37 9.25
N GLY A 407 13.14 22.12 9.42
CA GLY A 407 11.75 21.76 9.69
C GLY A 407 10.85 21.64 8.46
N LYS A 408 11.31 22.02 7.28
CA LYS A 408 10.61 21.88 5.99
C LYS A 408 11.09 20.63 5.24
N VAL A 409 10.42 20.27 4.16
CA VAL A 409 10.86 19.18 3.26
C VAL A 409 12.13 19.63 2.53
N PRO A 410 13.29 18.96 2.68
CA PRO A 410 14.48 19.27 1.92
C PRO A 410 14.33 18.83 0.47
N VAL A 411 14.69 19.71 -0.46
CA VAL A 411 14.58 19.57 -1.91
C VAL A 411 15.92 19.84 -2.58
N GLN A 412 16.23 19.06 -3.63
CA GLN A 412 17.43 19.23 -4.43
C GLN A 412 17.14 18.85 -5.88
N LEU A 413 17.72 19.54 -6.85
CA LEU A 413 17.65 19.12 -8.25
C LEU A 413 18.61 17.96 -8.50
N PHE A 414 18.26 17.04 -9.38
CA PHE A 414 19.07 15.84 -9.66
C PHE A 414 20.48 16.17 -10.17
N GLY A 415 20.63 17.20 -11.00
CA GLY A 415 21.95 17.67 -11.45
C GLY A 415 22.84 18.10 -10.29
N ASP A 416 22.31 18.90 -9.37
CA ASP A 416 23.03 19.37 -8.18
C ASP A 416 23.29 18.22 -7.17
N PHE A 417 22.35 17.26 -7.07
CA PHE A 417 22.55 16.03 -6.29
C PHE A 417 23.74 15.21 -6.82
N CYS A 418 23.89 15.10 -8.15
CA CYS A 418 25.05 14.43 -8.75
C CYS A 418 26.36 15.14 -8.45
N GLU A 419 26.36 16.47 -8.32
CA GLU A 419 27.54 17.30 -8.04
C GLU A 419 27.76 17.53 -6.54
N ASN A 420 26.91 16.96 -5.69
CA ASN A 420 26.96 17.10 -4.23
C ASN A 420 26.96 18.58 -3.78
N ARG A 421 26.06 19.39 -4.32
CA ARG A 421 25.91 20.82 -3.99
C ARG A 421 24.44 21.20 -3.81
N VAL A 422 24.17 22.18 -2.96
CA VAL A 422 22.83 22.71 -2.72
C VAL A 422 22.28 23.37 -4.00
N SER A 423 21.02 23.10 -4.36
CA SER A 423 20.31 23.82 -5.42
C SER A 423 19.95 25.23 -4.97
N THR A 424 19.94 26.19 -5.88
CA THR A 424 19.65 27.60 -5.59
C THR A 424 18.49 28.15 -6.40
N VAL A 425 18.14 27.50 -7.52
CA VAL A 425 17.08 27.92 -8.43
C VAL A 425 16.42 26.69 -9.03
N LEU A 426 15.11 26.73 -9.26
CA LEU A 426 14.37 25.68 -9.96
C LEU A 426 14.67 25.71 -11.46
N GLY A 427 14.56 24.55 -12.12
CA GLY A 427 14.48 24.43 -13.56
C GLY A 427 13.04 24.55 -14.07
N GLU A 428 12.71 23.79 -15.12
CA GLU A 428 11.35 23.72 -15.66
C GLU A 428 10.40 22.91 -14.76
N VAL A 429 10.94 21.97 -13.96
CA VAL A 429 10.13 21.14 -13.04
C VAL A 429 9.96 21.89 -11.73
N THR A 430 8.71 22.21 -11.39
CA THR A 430 8.35 22.82 -10.12
C THR A 430 7.90 21.74 -9.13
N PRO A 431 8.34 21.80 -7.85
CA PRO A 431 7.91 20.82 -6.85
C PRO A 431 6.38 20.82 -6.63
N SER A 432 5.75 19.65 -6.69
CA SER A 432 4.35 19.42 -6.33
C SER A 432 4.27 18.82 -4.93
N ILE A 433 4.61 19.61 -3.90
CA ILE A 433 4.76 19.16 -2.52
C ILE A 433 3.64 19.70 -1.62
N CYS A 434 2.92 18.80 -0.93
CA CYS A 434 2.03 19.18 0.17
C CYS A 434 2.84 19.36 1.45
N GLY A 435 3.00 20.61 1.85
CA GLY A 435 3.85 21.07 2.93
C GLY A 435 4.88 22.11 2.46
N GLU A 436 5.52 22.79 3.41
CA GLU A 436 6.60 23.70 3.09
C GLU A 436 7.86 22.94 2.70
N TRP A 437 8.62 23.46 1.75
CA TRP A 437 9.90 22.90 1.31
C TRP A 437 11.00 23.97 1.23
N THR A 438 12.25 23.53 1.21
CA THR A 438 13.42 24.40 1.02
C THR A 438 14.54 23.65 0.32
N PHE A 439 15.42 24.38 -0.36
CA PHE A 439 16.61 23.78 -0.91
C PHE A 439 17.58 23.32 0.18
N ALA A 440 18.06 22.08 0.05
CA ALA A 440 19.07 21.50 0.93
C ALA A 440 19.90 20.45 0.17
N ASN A 441 21.03 20.02 0.73
CA ASN A 441 21.85 18.98 0.14
C ASN A 441 21.42 17.60 0.66
N LEU A 442 20.68 16.85 -0.13
CA LEU A 442 20.21 15.51 0.21
C LEU A 442 21.36 14.48 0.27
N ARG A 443 22.52 14.78 -0.33
CA ARG A 443 23.72 13.93 -0.20
C ARG A 443 24.29 13.92 1.22
N GLU A 444 24.07 15.00 1.97
CA GLU A 444 24.48 15.10 3.39
C GLU A 444 23.47 14.41 4.33
N VAL A 445 22.22 14.26 3.89
CA VAL A 445 21.18 13.53 4.64
C VAL A 445 21.35 12.02 4.54
N LEU A 446 21.80 11.54 3.38
CA LEU A 446 21.87 10.11 3.06
C LEU A 446 23.29 9.57 3.27
N PRO A 447 23.46 8.32 3.75
CA PRO A 447 24.75 7.62 3.67
C PRO A 447 25.30 7.63 2.25
N ALA A 448 26.62 7.78 2.10
CA ALA A 448 27.27 7.93 0.80
C ALA A 448 26.90 6.81 -0.18
N PHE A 449 26.89 5.55 0.27
CA PHE A 449 26.55 4.40 -0.58
C PHE A 449 25.10 4.46 -1.13
N ILE A 450 24.17 5.05 -0.39
CA ILE A 450 22.79 5.26 -0.86
C ILE A 450 22.76 6.37 -1.90
N GLY A 451 23.40 7.51 -1.61
CA GLY A 451 23.46 8.62 -2.54
C GLY A 451 24.12 8.25 -3.87
N ASP A 452 25.23 7.50 -3.84
CA ASP A 452 25.93 7.03 -5.05
C ASP A 452 25.09 6.04 -5.84
N SER A 453 24.44 5.09 -5.17
CA SER A 453 23.52 4.15 -5.81
C SER A 453 22.34 4.87 -6.46
N LEU A 454 21.77 5.91 -5.83
CA LEU A 454 20.69 6.70 -6.40
C LEU A 454 21.14 7.42 -7.68
N VAL A 455 22.33 8.04 -7.69
CA VAL A 455 22.88 8.69 -8.90
C VAL A 455 22.99 7.67 -10.03
N GLU A 456 23.59 6.52 -9.78
CA GLU A 456 23.75 5.45 -10.78
C GLU A 456 22.39 4.93 -11.27
N GLY A 457 21.49 4.58 -10.34
CA GLY A 457 20.19 4.00 -10.65
C GLY A 457 19.25 4.96 -11.40
N ILE A 458 19.25 6.26 -11.06
CA ILE A 458 18.47 7.29 -11.77
C ILE A 458 19.04 7.49 -13.19
N ARG A 459 20.36 7.59 -13.34
CA ARG A 459 21.00 7.67 -14.67
C ARG A 459 20.72 6.43 -15.52
N ALA A 460 20.77 5.25 -14.95
CA ALA A 460 20.45 4.00 -15.66
C ALA A 460 18.98 3.93 -16.10
N SER A 461 18.09 4.63 -15.42
CA SER A 461 16.66 4.69 -15.75
C SER A 461 16.36 5.45 -17.03
N GLU A 462 17.27 6.32 -17.49
CA GLU A 462 17.20 7.04 -18.79
C GLU A 462 16.98 6.09 -19.97
N ARG A 463 17.54 4.88 -19.90
CA ARG A 463 17.37 3.85 -20.95
C ARG A 463 15.95 3.31 -21.06
N LYS A 464 15.14 3.49 -20.02
CA LYS A 464 13.77 2.97 -19.92
C LYS A 464 12.72 4.05 -20.08
N ILE A 465 13.02 5.26 -19.64
CA ILE A 465 12.18 6.46 -19.77
C ILE A 465 13.08 7.61 -20.17
N HIS A 466 12.89 8.11 -21.37
CA HIS A 466 13.68 9.22 -21.88
C HIS A 466 13.42 10.51 -21.10
N GLY A 467 14.49 11.18 -20.66
CA GLY A 467 14.42 12.36 -19.80
C GLY A 467 14.29 12.04 -18.31
N PHE A 468 14.37 10.78 -17.88
CA PHE A 468 14.26 10.43 -16.46
C PHE A 468 15.42 10.99 -15.63
N SER A 469 16.61 11.09 -16.20
CA SER A 469 17.80 11.65 -15.55
C SER A 469 18.03 13.14 -15.85
N ARG A 470 16.99 13.88 -16.25
CA ARG A 470 17.07 15.32 -16.51
C ARG A 470 17.63 16.06 -15.29
N PRO A 471 18.53 17.05 -15.49
CA PRO A 471 19.21 17.72 -14.37
C PRO A 471 18.28 18.45 -13.41
N ASP A 472 17.13 18.90 -13.89
CA ASP A 472 16.12 19.64 -13.14
C ASP A 472 14.96 18.77 -12.60
N ALA A 473 15.08 17.42 -12.66
CA ALA A 473 14.19 16.55 -11.90
C ALA A 473 14.30 16.88 -10.41
N VAL A 474 13.15 17.00 -9.74
CA VAL A 474 13.10 17.43 -8.33
C VAL A 474 13.23 16.22 -7.43
N LEU A 475 14.20 16.23 -6.53
CA LEU A 475 14.36 15.25 -5.46
C LEU A 475 13.86 15.83 -4.15
N SER A 476 13.11 15.04 -3.38
CA SER A 476 12.64 15.39 -2.04
C SER A 476 13.01 14.30 -1.05
N GLY A 477 13.41 14.64 0.16
CA GLY A 477 13.87 13.66 1.15
C GLY A 477 13.24 13.81 2.53
N VAL A 478 13.33 12.75 3.27
CA VAL A 478 13.80 11.39 2.97
C VAL A 478 12.62 10.43 2.88
N GLU A 479 12.63 9.52 1.94
CA GLU A 479 11.70 8.38 1.92
C GLU A 479 12.33 7.23 2.72
N ALA A 480 12.08 7.19 4.04
CA ALA A 480 12.68 6.22 4.96
C ALA A 480 11.73 5.09 5.37
N ARG A 481 10.42 5.23 5.09
CA ARG A 481 9.37 4.34 5.59
C ARG A 481 8.69 3.52 4.50
N THR A 482 9.48 2.90 3.63
CA THR A 482 8.94 2.08 2.53
C THR A 482 8.33 0.76 2.98
N SER A 483 8.77 0.24 4.12
CA SER A 483 8.22 -0.94 4.80
C SER A 483 8.67 -0.99 6.26
N SER A 484 8.11 -1.93 7.04
CA SER A 484 8.53 -2.17 8.43
C SER A 484 10.00 -2.60 8.50
N PRO A 485 10.82 -2.03 9.38
CA PRO A 485 12.19 -2.45 9.63
C PRO A 485 12.29 -3.73 10.49
N VAL A 486 11.15 -4.20 11.01
CA VAL A 486 11.05 -5.38 11.85
C VAL A 486 10.03 -6.37 11.32
N ARG A 487 10.17 -7.63 11.70
CA ARG A 487 9.15 -8.65 11.58
C ARG A 487 8.75 -9.10 12.99
N ILE A 488 7.44 -9.04 13.29
CA ILE A 488 6.89 -9.59 14.52
C ILE A 488 6.55 -11.04 14.23
N VAL A 489 7.23 -11.97 14.91
CA VAL A 489 7.14 -13.39 14.58
C VAL A 489 5.74 -13.95 14.87
N ARG A 490 5.23 -14.78 13.96
CA ARG A 490 3.97 -15.52 14.10
C ARG A 490 4.13 -16.94 13.57
N ASN A 491 3.37 -17.86 14.15
CA ASN A 491 3.35 -19.27 13.76
C ASN A 491 2.43 -19.53 12.54
N GLU A 492 2.18 -20.79 12.21
CA GLU A 492 1.33 -21.18 11.07
C GLU A 492 -0.14 -20.76 11.23
N THR A 493 -0.65 -20.67 12.48
CA THR A 493 -1.99 -20.16 12.79
C THR A 493 -2.03 -18.64 12.94
N LEU A 494 -0.96 -17.94 12.55
CA LEU A 494 -0.75 -16.49 12.62
C LEU A 494 -0.70 -15.91 14.03
N GLU A 495 -0.66 -16.74 15.05
CA GLU A 495 -0.54 -16.34 16.45
C GLU A 495 0.94 -16.15 16.82
N SER A 496 1.22 -15.19 17.71
CA SER A 496 2.58 -15.00 18.22
C SER A 496 3.04 -16.22 19.02
N PRO A 497 4.23 -16.78 18.78
CA PRO A 497 4.74 -17.88 19.58
C PRO A 497 5.11 -17.47 21.02
N SER A 498 5.32 -16.15 21.25
CA SER A 498 5.69 -15.60 22.56
C SER A 498 4.48 -15.22 23.42
N LEU A 499 3.30 -15.01 22.82
CA LEU A 499 2.11 -14.54 23.49
C LEU A 499 0.87 -15.11 22.83
N THR A 500 0.27 -16.13 23.46
CA THR A 500 -0.99 -16.72 23.02
C THR A 500 -2.10 -15.67 23.04
N GLY A 501 -2.90 -15.60 21.97
CA GLY A 501 -3.97 -14.62 21.81
C GLY A 501 -3.55 -13.35 21.06
N LEU A 502 -2.26 -13.15 20.79
CA LEU A 502 -1.79 -12.03 19.97
C LEU A 502 -1.53 -12.47 18.52
N TYR A 503 -2.14 -11.77 17.56
CA TYR A 503 -2.03 -12.04 16.11
C TYR A 503 -1.34 -10.90 15.39
N PRO A 504 -0.01 -10.96 15.15
CA PRO A 504 0.70 -9.98 14.34
C PRO A 504 0.17 -9.96 12.90
N CYS A 505 -0.25 -8.79 12.40
CA CYS A 505 -0.96 -8.68 11.12
C CYS A 505 -0.49 -7.46 10.30
N GLY A 506 -0.43 -7.64 8.99
CA GLY A 506 -0.23 -6.59 8.02
C GLY A 506 1.20 -6.10 7.90
N GLU A 507 1.34 -4.84 7.48
CA GLU A 507 2.63 -4.25 7.13
C GLU A 507 3.51 -3.99 8.37
N GLY A 508 2.93 -3.54 9.48
CA GLY A 508 3.68 -3.31 10.72
C GLY A 508 4.32 -4.58 11.26
N ALA A 509 3.63 -5.70 11.11
CA ALA A 509 4.16 -7.01 11.47
C ALA A 509 5.18 -7.58 10.46
N GLY A 510 5.42 -6.89 9.32
CA GLY A 510 6.42 -7.28 8.33
C GLY A 510 5.97 -8.32 7.30
N TYR A 511 4.66 -8.53 7.12
CA TYR A 511 4.09 -9.56 6.21
C TYR A 511 3.36 -8.98 5.00
N ALA A 512 3.21 -7.67 4.91
CA ALA A 512 2.58 -6.99 3.79
C ALA A 512 3.39 -5.74 3.38
N GLY A 513 3.11 -5.18 2.22
CA GLY A 513 3.79 -3.99 1.71
C GLY A 513 2.87 -3.16 0.81
N GLY A 514 1.61 -2.97 1.20
CA GLY A 514 0.63 -2.16 0.47
C GLY A 514 -0.81 -2.50 0.86
N ILE A 515 -1.78 -1.70 0.40
CA ILE A 515 -3.19 -1.74 0.80
C ILE A 515 -3.77 -3.16 0.65
N THR A 516 -3.73 -3.72 -0.55
CA THR A 516 -4.36 -5.02 -0.83
C THR A 516 -3.69 -6.17 -0.12
N SER A 517 -2.35 -6.21 -0.06
CA SER A 517 -1.64 -7.28 0.66
C SER A 517 -1.88 -7.23 2.16
N ALA A 518 -1.98 -6.02 2.74
CA ALA A 518 -2.32 -5.84 4.15
C ALA A 518 -3.79 -6.24 4.43
N ALA A 519 -4.72 -5.87 3.56
CA ALA A 519 -6.13 -6.28 3.63
C ALA A 519 -6.29 -7.80 3.54
N MET A 520 -5.58 -8.46 2.61
CA MET A 520 -5.58 -9.93 2.47
C MET A 520 -5.02 -10.62 3.71
N ASP A 521 -3.99 -10.05 4.33
CA ASP A 521 -3.44 -10.56 5.59
C ASP A 521 -4.43 -10.38 6.75
N GLY A 522 -5.19 -9.27 6.77
CA GLY A 522 -6.31 -9.06 7.68
C GLY A 522 -7.41 -10.10 7.54
N LEU A 523 -7.83 -10.42 6.29
CA LEU A 523 -8.78 -11.50 5.99
C LEU A 523 -8.26 -12.85 6.51
N LYS A 524 -6.99 -13.17 6.21
CA LYS A 524 -6.35 -14.41 6.66
C LYS A 524 -6.29 -14.53 8.17
N THR A 525 -6.01 -13.44 8.87
CA THR A 525 -5.99 -13.40 10.33
C THR A 525 -7.39 -13.61 10.91
N ALA A 526 -8.41 -12.98 10.34
CA ALA A 526 -9.80 -13.20 10.72
C ALA A 526 -10.25 -14.65 10.51
N GLU A 527 -9.80 -15.29 9.43
CA GLU A 527 -10.08 -16.71 9.19
C GLU A 527 -9.48 -17.63 10.26
N GLU A 528 -8.23 -17.38 10.69
CA GLU A 528 -7.61 -18.19 11.74
C GLU A 528 -8.30 -17.99 13.11
N ILE A 529 -8.71 -16.76 13.43
CA ILE A 529 -9.52 -16.48 14.62
C ILE A 529 -10.86 -17.24 14.52
N ALA A 530 -11.54 -17.17 13.38
CA ALA A 530 -12.82 -17.83 13.18
C ALA A 530 -12.72 -19.37 13.26
N LYS A 531 -11.67 -19.98 12.71
CA LYS A 531 -11.43 -21.44 12.82
C LYS A 531 -11.25 -21.91 14.27
N LYS A 532 -10.74 -21.04 15.14
CA LYS A 532 -10.46 -21.35 16.55
C LYS A 532 -11.67 -21.10 17.44
N TYR A 533 -12.37 -19.99 17.26
CA TYR A 533 -13.36 -19.50 18.19
C TYR A 533 -14.79 -19.52 17.66
N MET A 534 -15.75 -19.65 18.59
CA MET A 534 -17.17 -19.43 18.34
C MET A 534 -17.44 -17.94 18.16
N ASN A 535 -18.42 -17.58 17.31
CA ASN A 535 -18.94 -16.23 17.21
C ASN A 535 -19.95 -15.94 18.33
N PHE A 536 -20.33 -14.66 18.50
CA PHE A 536 -21.32 -14.21 19.49
C PHE A 536 -22.75 -14.23 18.93
N SER A 537 -23.09 -15.12 18.06
CA SER A 537 -24.37 -15.19 17.32
C SER A 537 -25.61 -14.94 18.17
#